data_bab8d2ee344e1caff7b65d0768902a7b
#
_entry.id   bab8d2ee344e1caff7b65d0768902a7b
#
_cell.length_a   1.000
_cell.length_b   1.000
_cell.length_c   1.000
_cell.angle_alpha   90.00
_cell.angle_beta   90.00
_cell.angle_gamma   90.00
#
_symmetry.space_group_name_H-M   'P 1'
#
loop_
_entity.id
_entity.type
_entity.pdbx_description
1 polymer ?
#
loop_
_entity_poly.entity_id
_entity_poly.type
_entity_poly.pdbx_seq_one_letter_code
_entity_poly.pdbx_strand_id
1 'polypeptide(L)'
;MTTKTFIKTLSANDVGATGAHMGGILVPKGDGELLAFLPPLDPEKRNPDAWIECETPDKTILSLRFIYYNNRFHPPLGTRNEYRITGLTKFLRDSNAREGDAFEMSRTEGQERYRIRVIPVSRAEPVEDDDGPVRIRLTTGWRRVH
;
A
#
# COMPACT_ATOMS: atom_id res chain seq x y z
N MET A 1 12.25 16.49 13.90
CA MET A 1 12.31 15.44 12.88
C MET A 1 10.93 15.27 12.26
N THR A 2 10.89 15.17 10.94
CA THR A 2 9.64 15.14 10.19
C THR A 2 9.17 13.70 9.99
N THR A 3 7.91 13.45 10.28
CA THR A 3 7.27 12.17 9.95
C THR A 3 6.49 12.33 8.66
N LYS A 4 6.72 11.43 7.71
CA LYS A 4 5.93 11.36 6.47
C LYS A 4 4.95 10.23 6.58
N THR A 5 3.73 10.46 6.15
CA THR A 5 2.64 9.50 6.23
C THR A 5 1.91 9.44 4.89
N PHE A 6 1.69 8.23 4.42
CA PHE A 6 0.91 7.96 3.22
C PHE A 6 -0.22 7.01 3.56
N ILE A 7 -1.36 7.23 2.93
CA ILE A 7 -2.55 6.40 3.11
C ILE A 7 -3.01 5.88 1.76
N LYS A 8 -3.33 4.59 1.73
CA LYS A 8 -4.00 3.97 0.58
C LYS A 8 -5.38 3.49 1.00
N THR A 9 -6.40 3.87 0.23
CA THR A 9 -7.72 3.27 0.37
C THR A 9 -7.67 1.87 -0.23
N LEU A 10 -8.00 0.86 0.58
CA LEU A 10 -7.91 -0.53 0.17
C LEU A 10 -9.02 -0.88 -0.82
N SER A 11 -8.63 -1.53 -1.91
CA SER A 11 -9.56 -2.06 -2.90
C SER A 11 -10.04 -3.45 -2.49
N ALA A 12 -11.09 -3.94 -3.16
CA ALA A 12 -11.56 -5.30 -2.96
C ALA A 12 -10.46 -6.33 -3.23
N ASN A 13 -9.63 -6.09 -4.25
CA ASN A 13 -8.53 -6.98 -4.58
C ASN A 13 -7.43 -6.96 -3.51
N ASP A 14 -7.14 -5.79 -2.93
CA ASP A 14 -6.12 -5.66 -1.87
C ASP A 14 -6.45 -6.52 -0.65
N VAL A 15 -7.73 -6.63 -0.31
CA VAL A 15 -8.18 -7.39 0.86
C VAL A 15 -8.62 -8.81 0.53
N GLY A 16 -8.49 -9.23 -0.72
CA GLY A 16 -8.83 -10.59 -1.15
C GLY A 16 -10.31 -10.86 -1.32
N ALA A 17 -11.16 -9.84 -1.32
CA ALA A 17 -12.61 -10.00 -1.44
C ALA A 17 -13.05 -10.53 -2.81
N THR A 18 -12.21 -10.35 -3.84
CA THR A 18 -12.50 -10.83 -5.20
C THR A 18 -12.17 -12.30 -5.40
N GLY A 19 -11.47 -12.93 -4.45
CA GLY A 19 -10.93 -14.28 -4.62
C GLY A 19 -9.75 -14.36 -5.59
N ALA A 20 -9.33 -13.25 -6.17
CA ALA A 20 -8.18 -13.21 -7.05
C ALA A 20 -6.87 -13.34 -6.27
N HIS A 21 -5.79 -13.70 -6.98
CA HIS A 21 -4.48 -13.79 -6.36
C HIS A 21 -4.04 -12.43 -5.83
N MET A 22 -3.65 -12.40 -4.56
CA MET A 22 -3.21 -11.17 -3.92
C MET A 22 -1.72 -10.94 -4.20
N GLY A 23 -1.42 -10.14 -5.21
CA GLY A 23 -0.05 -9.79 -5.60
C GLY A 23 0.56 -8.65 -4.80
N GLY A 24 -0.03 -8.28 -3.68
CA GLY A 24 0.40 -7.14 -2.88
C GLY A 24 -0.32 -5.85 -3.28
N ILE A 25 0.07 -4.75 -2.63
CA ILE A 25 -0.52 -3.43 -2.88
C ILE A 25 0.29 -2.72 -3.96
N LEU A 26 -0.40 -2.21 -4.98
CA LEU A 26 0.23 -1.48 -6.07
C LEU A 26 0.76 -0.12 -5.59
N VAL A 27 1.99 0.21 -5.98
CA VAL A 27 2.60 1.52 -5.76
C VAL A 27 2.71 2.23 -7.10
N PRO A 28 2.05 3.39 -7.28
CA PRO A 28 2.05 4.07 -8.57
C PRO A 28 3.43 4.53 -9.01
N LYS A 29 3.79 4.27 -10.26
CA LYS A 29 5.08 4.69 -10.83
C LYS A 29 5.22 6.21 -10.92
N GLY A 30 4.12 6.90 -11.05
CA GLY A 30 4.12 8.36 -11.20
C GLY A 30 4.15 9.12 -9.89
N ASP A 31 4.07 8.44 -8.75
CA ASP A 31 4.07 9.10 -7.45
C ASP A 31 5.49 9.22 -6.92
N GLY A 32 6.17 10.29 -7.30
CA GLY A 32 7.56 10.50 -6.92
C GLY A 32 7.77 10.69 -5.42
N GLU A 33 6.81 11.26 -4.71
CA GLU A 33 6.91 11.43 -3.25
C GLU A 33 6.85 10.08 -2.54
N LEU A 34 5.93 9.22 -2.96
CA LEU A 34 5.80 7.88 -2.38
C LEU A 34 7.02 7.02 -2.69
N LEU A 35 7.52 7.08 -3.92
CA LEU A 35 8.72 6.34 -4.30
C LEU A 35 9.96 6.83 -3.52
N ALA A 36 10.06 8.12 -3.26
CA ALA A 36 11.15 8.68 -2.45
C ALA A 36 11.03 8.27 -0.96
N PHE A 37 9.84 7.99 -0.50
CA PHE A 37 9.56 7.50 0.86
C PHE A 37 9.97 6.03 1.03
N LEU A 38 9.94 5.26 -0.04
CA LEU A 38 10.30 3.84 -0.07
C LEU A 38 11.78 3.69 -0.46
N PRO A 39 12.42 2.53 -0.18
CA PRO A 39 13.81 2.33 -0.56
C PRO A 39 14.02 2.44 -2.07
N PRO A 40 15.16 2.99 -2.53
CA PRO A 40 15.45 3.04 -3.95
C PRO A 40 15.67 1.63 -4.52
N LEU A 41 15.17 1.39 -5.73
CA LEU A 41 15.38 0.15 -6.46
C LEU A 41 16.09 0.45 -7.77
N ASP A 42 17.03 -0.41 -8.15
CA ASP A 42 17.81 -0.24 -9.37
C ASP A 42 17.04 -0.78 -10.58
N PRO A 43 16.52 0.09 -11.46
CA PRO A 43 15.73 -0.35 -12.61
C PRO A 43 16.54 -1.09 -13.67
N GLU A 44 17.87 -1.05 -13.58
CA GLU A 44 18.76 -1.79 -14.46
C GLU A 44 18.78 -3.29 -14.14
N LYS A 45 18.33 -3.66 -12.96
CA LYS A 45 18.20 -5.06 -12.54
C LYS A 45 16.82 -5.59 -12.83
N ARG A 46 16.75 -6.90 -13.11
CA ARG A 46 15.45 -7.56 -13.29
C ARG A 46 14.79 -7.78 -11.94
N ASN A 47 13.57 -7.27 -11.81
CA ASN A 47 12.75 -7.38 -10.57
C ASN A 47 13.53 -7.00 -9.31
N PRO A 48 14.12 -5.79 -9.26
CA PRO A 48 14.86 -5.36 -8.07
C PRO A 48 13.91 -5.23 -6.90
N ASP A 49 14.40 -5.57 -5.70
CA ASP A 49 13.60 -5.53 -4.50
C ASP A 49 14.40 -5.05 -3.29
N ALA A 50 13.68 -4.64 -2.27
CA ALA A 50 14.22 -4.32 -0.96
C ALA A 50 13.23 -4.79 0.10
N TRP A 51 13.77 -5.27 1.21
CA TRP A 51 12.95 -5.64 2.36
C TRP A 51 12.86 -4.46 3.30
N ILE A 52 11.66 -4.15 3.77
CA ILE A 52 11.41 -3.08 4.72
C ILE A 52 10.85 -3.66 6.01
N GLU A 53 11.35 -3.17 7.13
CA GLU A 53 10.80 -3.53 8.43
C GLU A 53 9.66 -2.58 8.78
N CYS A 54 8.53 -3.15 9.19
CA CYS A 54 7.34 -2.39 9.53
C CYS A 54 6.83 -2.81 10.90
N GLU A 55 6.58 -1.83 11.76
CA GLU A 55 6.01 -2.07 13.07
C GLU A 55 4.49 -1.91 13.01
N THR A 56 3.79 -2.91 13.53
CA THR A 56 2.33 -2.90 13.62
C THR A 56 1.87 -2.21 14.89
N PRO A 57 0.55 -1.90 15.04
CA PRO A 57 0.05 -1.27 16.29
C PRO A 57 0.30 -2.09 17.56
N ASP A 58 0.38 -3.41 17.46
CA ASP A 58 0.66 -4.29 18.60
C ASP A 58 2.15 -4.51 18.82
N LYS A 59 3.01 -3.71 18.16
CA LYS A 59 4.47 -3.75 18.30
C LYS A 59 5.13 -4.97 17.65
N THR A 60 4.43 -5.70 16.80
CA THR A 60 5.01 -6.77 16.00
C THR A 60 5.81 -6.17 14.85
N ILE A 61 6.97 -6.72 14.55
CA ILE A 61 7.79 -6.31 13.42
C ILE A 61 7.59 -7.27 12.26
N LEU A 62 7.15 -6.73 11.13
CA LEU A 62 6.95 -7.48 9.90
C LEU A 62 7.99 -7.06 8.87
N SER A 63 8.51 -8.01 8.10
CA SER A 63 9.33 -7.72 6.93
C SER A 63 8.43 -7.77 5.70
N LEU A 64 8.31 -6.64 5.02
CA LEU A 64 7.56 -6.53 3.78
C LEU A 64 8.53 -6.38 2.62
N ARG A 65 8.18 -6.91 1.47
CA ARG A 65 9.01 -6.81 0.27
C ARG A 65 8.47 -5.71 -0.63
N PHE A 66 9.31 -4.72 -0.90
CA PHE A 66 9.04 -3.70 -1.90
C PHE A 66 9.76 -4.12 -3.17
N ILE A 67 9.04 -4.31 -4.26
CA ILE A 67 9.57 -4.86 -5.50
C ILE A 67 9.11 -4.08 -6.70
N TYR A 68 10.00 -3.92 -7.68
CA TYR A 68 9.66 -3.42 -9.00
C TYR A 68 9.65 -4.59 -9.98
N TYR A 69 8.46 -4.99 -10.40
CA TYR A 69 8.31 -5.98 -11.46
C TYR A 69 8.54 -5.30 -12.81
N ASN A 70 9.69 -5.54 -13.40
CA ASN A 70 10.10 -4.88 -14.64
C ASN A 70 10.49 -5.84 -15.76
N ASN A 71 9.91 -7.04 -15.76
CA ASN A 71 10.22 -8.05 -16.77
C ASN A 71 9.80 -7.65 -18.19
N ARG A 72 9.06 -6.54 -18.33
CA ARG A 72 8.78 -5.95 -19.66
C ARG A 72 10.07 -5.51 -20.34
N PHE A 73 11.10 -5.13 -19.58
CA PHE A 73 12.36 -4.56 -20.05
C PHE A 73 13.56 -5.47 -19.88
N HIS A 74 13.41 -6.59 -19.20
CA HIS A 74 14.53 -7.50 -18.87
C HIS A 74 14.19 -8.94 -19.22
N PRO A 75 15.11 -9.67 -19.92
CA PRO A 75 14.89 -11.07 -20.28
C PRO A 75 14.81 -11.98 -19.04
N PRO A 76 13.99 -13.05 -19.07
CA PRO A 76 13.02 -13.35 -20.12
C PRO A 76 11.87 -12.34 -20.08
N LEU A 77 11.51 -11.81 -21.27
CA LEU A 77 10.54 -10.71 -21.37
C LEU A 77 9.13 -11.14 -20.98
N GLY A 78 8.46 -10.29 -20.23
CA GLY A 78 7.07 -10.42 -19.85
C GLY A 78 6.34 -9.10 -20.05
N THR A 79 5.23 -8.92 -19.33
CA THR A 79 4.37 -7.75 -19.51
C THR A 79 4.39 -6.79 -18.29
N ARG A 80 5.09 -7.16 -17.23
CA ARG A 80 5.01 -6.42 -15.98
C ARG A 80 5.94 -5.20 -15.96
N ASN A 81 5.38 -4.10 -15.50
CA ASN A 81 6.08 -2.84 -15.27
C ASN A 81 5.36 -2.12 -14.13
N GLU A 82 5.55 -2.61 -12.91
CA GLU A 82 4.80 -2.12 -11.75
C GLU A 82 5.57 -2.31 -10.45
N TYR A 83 5.40 -1.37 -9.53
CA TYR A 83 5.88 -1.49 -8.16
C TYR A 83 4.80 -2.06 -7.26
N ARG A 84 5.18 -2.94 -6.34
CA ARG A 84 4.27 -3.49 -5.34
C ARG A 84 4.95 -3.63 -3.98
N ILE A 85 4.13 -3.54 -2.93
CA ILE A 85 4.52 -3.94 -1.57
C ILE A 85 3.80 -5.25 -1.29
N THR A 86 4.56 -6.31 -1.03
CA THR A 86 4.00 -7.65 -0.81
C THR A 86 4.24 -8.11 0.62
N GLY A 87 3.58 -9.20 1.01
CA GLY A 87 3.70 -9.75 2.36
C GLY A 87 2.67 -9.23 3.34
N LEU A 88 1.66 -8.50 2.86
CA LEU A 88 0.64 -7.87 3.70
C LEU A 88 -0.58 -8.74 3.98
N THR A 89 -0.73 -9.88 3.30
CA THR A 89 -1.95 -10.70 3.36
C THR A 89 -2.37 -11.04 4.78
N LYS A 90 -1.43 -11.57 5.57
CA LYS A 90 -1.72 -11.95 6.95
C LYS A 90 -2.05 -10.74 7.82
N PHE A 91 -1.29 -9.65 7.67
CA PHE A 91 -1.52 -8.42 8.43
C PHE A 91 -2.91 -7.84 8.14
N LEU A 92 -3.31 -7.78 6.87
CA LEU A 92 -4.62 -7.26 6.50
C LEU A 92 -5.74 -8.15 7.02
N ARG A 93 -5.56 -9.47 6.98
CA ARG A 93 -6.51 -10.43 7.52
C ARG A 93 -6.65 -10.29 9.03
N ASP A 94 -5.53 -10.24 9.76
CA ASP A 94 -5.51 -10.12 11.22
C ASP A 94 -6.07 -8.77 11.68
N SER A 95 -6.01 -7.76 10.84
CA SER A 95 -6.57 -6.43 11.09
C SER A 95 -8.05 -6.34 10.70
N ASN A 96 -8.65 -7.41 10.19
CA ASN A 96 -10.01 -7.42 9.65
C ASN A 96 -10.22 -6.33 8.59
N ALA A 97 -9.22 -6.10 7.76
CA ALA A 97 -9.26 -5.06 6.74
C ALA A 97 -10.34 -5.38 5.71
N ARG A 98 -11.10 -4.39 5.32
CA ARG A 98 -12.16 -4.48 4.32
C ARG A 98 -11.95 -3.44 3.24
N GLU A 99 -12.56 -3.67 2.10
CA GLU A 99 -12.59 -2.67 1.03
C GLU A 99 -13.07 -1.32 1.57
N GLY A 100 -12.36 -0.26 1.23
CA GLY A 100 -12.66 1.08 1.71
C GLY A 100 -11.92 1.49 2.97
N ASP A 101 -11.38 0.55 3.74
CA ASP A 101 -10.52 0.88 4.88
C ASP A 101 -9.22 1.52 4.38
N ALA A 102 -8.54 2.23 5.27
CA ALA A 102 -7.28 2.88 4.93
C ALA A 102 -6.09 2.08 5.45
N PHE A 103 -5.11 1.85 4.58
CA PHE A 103 -3.80 1.34 4.96
C PHE A 103 -2.86 2.53 5.10
N GLU A 104 -2.35 2.74 6.30
CA GLU A 104 -1.45 3.86 6.60
C GLU A 104 -0.03 3.35 6.80
N MET A 105 0.91 4.01 6.16
CA MET A 105 2.33 3.75 6.30
C MET A 105 3.04 5.06 6.61
N SER A 106 3.82 5.08 7.68
CA SER A 106 4.56 6.26 8.09
C SER A 106 6.00 5.92 8.45
N ARG A 107 6.87 6.92 8.36
CA ARG A 107 8.25 6.82 8.79
C ARG A 107 8.74 8.19 9.25
N THR A 108 9.43 8.21 10.39
CA THR A 108 10.08 9.41 10.89
C THR A 108 11.48 9.52 10.28
N GLU A 109 11.82 10.72 9.83
CA GLU A 109 13.15 11.02 9.28
C GLU A 109 14.25 10.57 10.25
N GLY A 110 15.26 9.89 9.73
CA GLY A 110 16.33 9.33 10.53
C GLY A 110 16.07 7.95 11.11
N GLN A 111 14.85 7.44 11.00
CA GLN A 111 14.50 6.08 11.40
C GLN A 111 14.36 5.20 10.16
N GLU A 112 14.90 3.99 10.22
CA GLU A 112 14.80 3.04 9.11
C GLU A 112 13.48 2.30 9.08
N ARG A 113 12.87 2.10 10.27
CA ARG A 113 11.65 1.32 10.41
C ARG A 113 10.42 2.14 10.06
N TYR A 114 9.53 1.53 9.29
CA TYR A 114 8.21 2.08 8.99
C TYR A 114 7.22 1.66 10.06
N ARG A 115 6.13 2.39 10.16
CA ARG A 115 4.97 1.99 10.97
C ARG A 115 3.78 1.82 10.04
N ILE A 116 3.03 0.76 10.26
CA ILE A 116 1.84 0.45 9.46
C ILE A 116 0.64 0.21 10.36
N ARG A 117 -0.53 0.58 9.86
CA ARG A 117 -1.80 0.27 10.51
C ARG A 117 -2.93 0.30 9.50
N VAL A 118 -4.04 -0.36 9.85
CA VAL A 118 -5.29 -0.26 9.12
C VAL A 118 -6.22 0.64 9.91
N ILE A 119 -6.77 1.65 9.26
CA ILE A 119 -7.76 2.54 9.85
C ILE A 119 -9.11 2.14 9.28
N PRO A 120 -10.01 1.56 10.11
CA PRO A 120 -11.34 1.21 9.63
C PRO A 120 -12.12 2.47 9.28
N VAL A 121 -12.73 2.45 8.10
CA VAL A 121 -13.69 3.48 7.76
C VAL A 121 -14.97 3.18 8.50
N SER A 122 -15.58 4.19 9.11
CA SER A 122 -16.85 4.01 9.81
C SER A 122 -17.90 3.49 8.84
N ARG A 123 -18.27 2.23 9.01
CA ARG A 123 -19.27 1.56 8.17
C ARG A 123 -20.68 1.77 8.70
N ALA A 124 -20.79 2.38 9.88
CA ALA A 124 -22.03 2.52 10.61
C ALA A 124 -22.85 3.72 10.18
N GLU A 125 -22.29 4.59 9.37
CA GLU A 125 -22.99 5.77 8.90
C GLU A 125 -22.98 5.76 7.39
N PRO A 126 -24.08 5.26 6.77
CA PRO A 126 -24.42 5.81 5.50
C PRO A 126 -24.62 7.28 5.79
N VAL A 127 -23.77 8.12 5.26
CA VAL A 127 -24.10 9.53 5.19
C VAL A 127 -25.40 9.56 4.41
N GLU A 128 -26.51 9.72 5.11
CA GLU A 128 -27.75 10.05 4.48
C GLU A 128 -27.55 11.45 3.93
N ASP A 129 -27.08 11.46 2.73
CA ASP A 129 -27.13 12.66 1.98
C ASP A 129 -28.55 12.77 1.44
N ASP A 130 -29.33 13.67 2.01
CA ASP A 130 -30.68 13.94 1.60
C ASP A 130 -30.77 14.45 0.17
N ASP A 131 -29.65 14.74 -0.45
CA ASP A 131 -29.59 15.34 -1.77
C ASP A 131 -29.32 14.32 -2.89
N GLY A 132 -29.59 13.05 -2.63
CA GLY A 132 -29.41 11.99 -3.59
C GLY A 132 -27.98 11.45 -3.61
N PRO A 133 -27.67 10.56 -4.54
CA PRO A 133 -26.42 9.82 -4.44
C PRO A 133 -25.23 10.73 -4.62
N VAL A 134 -24.64 11.16 -3.52
CA VAL A 134 -23.28 11.64 -3.55
C VAL A 134 -22.42 10.43 -3.78
N ARG A 135 -22.02 10.25 -5.00
CA ARG A 135 -21.00 9.28 -5.32
C ARG A 135 -19.69 9.81 -4.80
N ILE A 136 -19.40 9.46 -3.55
CA ILE A 136 -18.04 9.55 -3.08
C ILE A 136 -17.29 8.50 -3.87
N ARG A 137 -16.54 8.93 -4.87
CA ARG A 137 -15.58 8.05 -5.51
C ARG A 137 -14.49 7.80 -4.49
N LEU A 138 -14.54 6.61 -3.90
CA LEU A 138 -13.41 6.09 -3.17
C LEU A 138 -12.30 5.87 -4.20
N THR A 139 -11.37 6.80 -4.23
CA THR A 139 -10.15 6.59 -4.98
C THR A 139 -9.31 5.58 -4.22
N THR A 140 -9.03 4.44 -4.84
CA THR A 140 -8.17 3.40 -4.25
C THR A 140 -6.69 3.73 -4.40
N GLY A 141 -6.37 4.99 -4.70
CA GLY A 141 -5.00 5.46 -4.83
C GLY A 141 -4.37 5.83 -3.49
N TRP A 142 -3.08 6.05 -3.53
CA TRP A 142 -2.34 6.56 -2.39
C TRP A 142 -2.49 8.08 -2.30
N ARG A 143 -2.45 8.57 -1.06
CA ARG A 143 -2.38 10.01 -0.81
C ARG A 143 -1.45 10.28 0.35
N ARG A 144 -0.81 11.45 0.32
CA ARG A 144 0.00 11.92 1.43
C ARG A 144 -0.89 12.59 2.47
N VAL A 145 -0.63 12.30 3.72
CA VAL A 145 -1.28 12.96 4.86
C VAL A 145 -0.40 14.11 5.32
N HIS A 146 -0.97 15.27 5.42
CA HIS A 146 -0.30 16.47 5.91
C HIS A 146 -0.49 16.65 7.42
#